data_d727b394d320a0ce615909c8846da9e3
#
_entry.id   d727b394d320a0ce615909c8846da9e3
#
_cell.length_a   1.000
_cell.length_b   1.000
_cell.length_c   1.000
_cell.angle_alpha   90.00
_cell.angle_beta   90.00
_cell.angle_gamma   90.00
#
_symmetry.space_group_name_H-M   'P 1'
#
loop_
_entity.id
_entity.type
_entity.pdbx_description
1 polymer ?
#
loop_
_entity_poly.entity_id
_entity_poly.type
_entity_poly.pdbx_seq_one_letter_code
_entity_poly.pdbx_strand_id
1 'polypeptide(L)'
;MITIEQTLNILKHDQNFREVLVNGEYYYHLEGTSFDAISYDSRKVSASTLFFVKGASFKKEYLEQAISNGLGFYVSEKDYEVGIPAILVNDI
;
A
#
# COMPACT_ATOMS: atom_id res chain seq x y z
N MET A 1 -6.29 -2.54 15.08
CA MET A 1 -6.60 -3.01 13.70
C MET A 1 -7.37 -1.93 12.94
N ILE A 2 -6.95 -1.63 11.74
CA ILE A 2 -7.66 -0.71 10.86
C ILE A 2 -8.07 -1.48 9.59
N THR A 3 -9.32 -1.31 9.15
CA THR A 3 -9.79 -1.96 7.94
C THR A 3 -9.36 -1.16 6.71
N ILE A 4 -9.36 -1.82 5.55
CA ILE A 4 -9.05 -1.11 4.30
C ILE A 4 -10.11 -0.05 4.00
N GLU A 5 -11.37 -0.29 4.34
CA GLU A 5 -12.44 0.69 4.15
C GLU A 5 -12.17 1.96 4.98
N GLN A 6 -11.72 1.80 6.24
CA GLN A 6 -11.35 2.93 7.08
C GLN A 6 -10.16 3.69 6.48
N THR A 7 -9.17 2.98 5.97
CA THR A 7 -7.99 3.58 5.33
C THR A 7 -8.42 4.41 4.11
N LEU A 8 -9.23 3.84 3.23
CA LEU A 8 -9.69 4.54 2.04
C LEU A 8 -10.56 5.74 2.38
N ASN A 9 -11.41 5.62 3.41
CA ASN A 9 -12.25 6.74 3.84
C ASN A 9 -11.41 7.91 4.34
N ILE A 10 -10.35 7.65 5.10
CA ILE A 10 -9.43 8.69 5.55
C ILE A 10 -8.77 9.38 4.37
N LEU A 11 -8.27 8.60 3.41
CA LEU A 11 -7.62 9.16 2.21
C LEU A 11 -8.59 9.97 1.36
N LYS A 12 -9.83 9.52 1.22
CA LYS A 12 -10.87 10.25 0.48
C LYS A 12 -11.24 11.55 1.17
N HIS A 13 -11.35 11.53 2.50
CA HIS A 13 -11.65 12.71 3.28
C HIS A 13 -10.57 13.78 3.09
N ASP A 14 -9.32 13.37 3.02
CA ASP A 14 -8.18 14.27 2.79
C ASP A 14 -7.99 14.63 1.32
N GLN A 15 -8.89 14.15 0.43
CA GLN A 15 -8.83 14.38 -1.01
C GLN A 15 -7.51 13.87 -1.60
N ASN A 16 -6.97 12.82 -1.02
CA ASN A 16 -5.68 12.25 -1.40
C ASN A 16 -5.80 10.92 -2.15
N PHE A 17 -6.95 10.25 -2.03
CA PHE A 17 -7.16 8.95 -2.66
C PHE A 17 -7.32 9.09 -4.18
N ARG A 18 -6.65 8.22 -4.93
CA ARG A 18 -6.79 8.14 -6.39
C ARG A 18 -7.49 6.83 -6.79
N GLU A 19 -6.81 5.71 -6.61
CA GLU A 19 -7.32 4.41 -7.05
C GLU A 19 -6.50 3.29 -6.42
N VAL A 20 -6.98 2.04 -6.57
CA VAL A 20 -6.22 0.85 -6.17
C VAL A 20 -5.97 0.03 -7.42
N LEU A 21 -4.70 -0.24 -7.71
CA LEU A 21 -4.29 -0.97 -8.90
C LEU A 21 -3.42 -2.18 -8.56
N VAL A 22 -3.51 -3.21 -9.40
CA VAL A 22 -2.57 -4.33 -9.42
C VAL A 22 -2.05 -4.45 -10.85
N ASN A 23 -0.74 -4.27 -11.04
CA ASN A 23 -0.10 -4.36 -12.36
C ASN A 23 -0.81 -3.50 -13.41
N GLY A 24 -1.21 -2.28 -13.03
CA GLY A 24 -1.85 -1.32 -13.92
C GLY A 24 -3.34 -1.51 -14.10
N GLU A 25 -3.95 -2.48 -13.45
CA GLU A 25 -5.40 -2.74 -13.56
C GLU A 25 -6.12 -2.46 -12.26
N TYR A 26 -7.35 -1.95 -12.33
CA TYR A 26 -8.15 -1.68 -11.13
C TYR A 26 -8.36 -2.94 -10.30
N TYR A 27 -8.23 -2.79 -9.00
CA TYR A 27 -8.39 -3.88 -8.04
C TYR A 27 -9.60 -3.60 -7.14
N TYR A 28 -10.54 -4.55 -7.11
CA TYR A 28 -11.82 -4.36 -6.41
C TYR A 28 -12.02 -5.32 -5.24
N HIS A 29 -11.11 -6.27 -5.02
CA HIS A 29 -11.27 -7.33 -4.01
C HIS A 29 -10.74 -6.85 -2.65
N LEU A 30 -11.41 -5.84 -2.07
CA LEU A 30 -10.94 -5.17 -0.86
C LEU A 30 -11.60 -5.67 0.42
N GLU A 31 -12.75 -6.34 0.31
CA GLU A 31 -13.53 -6.76 1.47
C GLU A 31 -12.74 -7.70 2.38
N GLY A 32 -12.87 -7.49 3.70
CA GLY A 32 -12.24 -8.34 4.69
C GLY A 32 -10.76 -8.06 4.93
N THR A 33 -10.19 -7.10 4.24
CA THR A 33 -8.79 -6.73 4.42
C THR A 33 -8.66 -5.76 5.59
N SER A 34 -7.69 -6.02 6.46
CA SER A 34 -7.37 -5.13 7.59
C SER A 34 -5.88 -5.15 7.86
N PHE A 35 -5.41 -4.13 8.57
CA PHE A 35 -4.00 -3.95 8.88
C PHE A 35 -3.81 -3.76 10.38
N ASP A 36 -2.80 -4.41 10.95
CA ASP A 36 -2.45 -4.29 12.36
C ASP A 36 -1.31 -3.31 12.59
N ALA A 37 -0.57 -2.98 11.54
CA ALA A 37 0.59 -2.11 11.64
C ALA A 37 0.78 -1.30 10.37
N ILE A 38 1.45 -0.16 10.52
CA ILE A 38 1.88 0.70 9.43
C ILE A 38 3.41 0.76 9.48
N SER A 39 4.07 0.67 8.33
CA SER A 39 5.53 0.72 8.27
C SER A 39 6.02 1.50 7.06
N TYR A 40 7.16 2.15 7.22
CA TYR A 40 7.94 2.76 6.13
C TYR A 40 9.22 1.96 5.87
N ASP A 41 9.48 0.93 6.66
CA ASP A 41 10.71 0.13 6.59
C ASP A 41 10.40 -1.24 5.99
N SER A 42 10.97 -1.52 4.82
CA SER A 42 10.73 -2.76 4.09
C SER A 42 11.19 -4.01 4.84
N ARG A 43 12.01 -3.84 5.87
CA ARG A 43 12.50 -4.94 6.70
C ARG A 43 11.55 -5.27 7.84
N LYS A 44 10.57 -4.38 8.13
CA LYS A 44 9.66 -4.49 9.27
C LYS A 44 8.22 -4.58 8.78
N VAL A 45 7.94 -5.57 7.96
CA VAL A 45 6.62 -5.80 7.39
C VAL A 45 6.18 -7.24 7.56
N SER A 46 4.86 -7.44 7.53
CA SER A 46 4.22 -8.75 7.55
C SER A 46 2.99 -8.70 6.64
N ALA A 47 2.24 -9.80 6.59
CA ALA A 47 1.01 -9.86 5.80
C ALA A 47 -0.07 -8.89 6.29
N SER A 48 0.00 -8.44 7.55
CA SER A 48 -0.96 -7.49 8.13
C SER A 48 -0.42 -6.07 8.24
N THR A 49 0.66 -5.74 7.54
CA THR A 49 1.25 -4.41 7.52
C THR A 49 0.76 -3.63 6.30
N LEU A 50 0.43 -2.36 6.49
CA LEU A 50 0.25 -1.42 5.39
C LEU A 50 1.57 -0.66 5.22
N PHE A 51 2.24 -0.87 4.10
CA PHE A 51 3.55 -0.29 3.82
C PHE A 51 3.42 0.99 3.01
N PHE A 52 4.07 2.07 3.47
CA PHE A 52 4.07 3.35 2.79
C PHE A 52 5.38 3.54 2.05
N VAL A 53 5.29 3.74 0.74
CA VAL A 53 6.44 4.07 -0.11
C VAL A 53 6.72 5.56 0.06
N LYS A 54 7.72 5.88 0.86
CA LYS A 54 8.02 7.26 1.24
C LYS A 54 9.53 7.51 1.23
N GLY A 55 9.89 8.75 0.86
CA GLY A 55 11.26 9.20 0.89
C GLY A 55 11.94 9.23 -0.47
N ALA A 56 12.84 10.21 -0.66
CA ALA A 56 13.54 10.40 -1.92
C ALA A 56 14.54 9.27 -2.23
N SER A 57 14.96 8.53 -1.22
CA SER A 57 15.91 7.43 -1.37
C SER A 57 15.24 6.07 -1.58
N PHE A 58 13.92 6.04 -1.74
CA PHE A 58 13.20 4.78 -1.96
C PHE A 58 13.63 4.11 -3.26
N LYS A 59 13.80 2.79 -3.21
CA LYS A 59 14.12 1.97 -4.38
C LYS A 59 13.11 0.85 -4.52
N LYS A 60 12.81 0.44 -5.76
CA LYS A 60 11.89 -0.66 -6.03
C LYS A 60 12.30 -1.96 -5.33
N GLU A 61 13.61 -2.20 -5.17
CA GLU A 61 14.12 -3.37 -4.47
C GLU A 61 13.63 -3.45 -3.03
N TYR A 62 13.42 -2.31 -2.38
CA TYR A 62 12.88 -2.28 -1.01
C TYR A 62 11.45 -2.82 -0.98
N LEU A 63 10.66 -2.48 -2.00
CA LEU A 63 9.29 -2.99 -2.11
C LEU A 63 9.31 -4.49 -2.38
N GLU A 64 10.20 -4.97 -3.24
CA GLU A 64 10.35 -6.38 -3.52
C GLU A 64 10.77 -7.16 -2.26
N GLN A 65 11.65 -6.59 -1.45
CA GLN A 65 12.04 -7.16 -0.17
C GLN A 65 10.83 -7.27 0.78
N ALA A 66 10.02 -6.23 0.86
CA ALA A 66 8.83 -6.22 1.70
C ALA A 66 7.85 -7.32 1.25
N ILE A 67 7.68 -7.52 -0.04
CA ILE A 67 6.83 -8.57 -0.59
C ILE A 67 7.38 -9.94 -0.20
N SER A 68 8.69 -10.13 -0.25
CA SER A 68 9.32 -11.38 0.21
C SER A 68 9.02 -11.67 1.68
N ASN A 69 8.78 -10.63 2.47
CA ASN A 69 8.43 -10.74 3.88
C ASN A 69 6.92 -10.86 4.11
N GLY A 70 6.13 -11.01 3.05
CA GLY A 70 4.71 -11.29 3.14
C GLY A 70 3.79 -10.10 2.92
N LEU A 71 4.32 -8.93 2.56
CA LEU A 71 3.51 -7.73 2.34
C LEU A 71 2.40 -7.96 1.30
N GLY A 72 1.17 -7.52 1.60
CA GLY A 72 0.04 -7.68 0.72
C GLY A 72 -0.51 -6.40 0.10
N PHE A 73 -0.21 -5.23 0.69
CA PHE A 73 -0.69 -3.93 0.20
C PHE A 73 0.35 -2.85 0.48
N TYR A 74 0.43 -1.86 -0.42
CA TYR A 74 1.26 -0.68 -0.15
C TYR A 74 0.54 0.59 -0.62
N VAL A 75 0.96 1.72 -0.05
CA VAL A 75 0.46 3.05 -0.43
C VAL A 75 1.58 3.78 -1.15
N SER A 76 1.29 4.35 -2.31
CA SER A 76 2.30 4.98 -3.16
C SER A 76 1.67 6.03 -4.06
N GLU A 77 2.50 6.90 -4.61
CA GLU A 77 2.07 7.87 -5.62
C GLU A 77 1.99 7.23 -7.01
N LYS A 78 2.60 6.06 -7.21
CA LYS A 78 2.53 5.34 -8.49
C LYS A 78 2.47 3.84 -8.28
N ASP A 79 1.95 3.14 -9.30
CA ASP A 79 1.92 1.67 -9.32
C ASP A 79 3.27 1.14 -9.78
N TYR A 80 3.95 0.39 -8.90
CA TYR A 80 5.24 -0.23 -9.24
C TYR A 80 5.08 -1.56 -9.97
N GLU A 81 3.83 -2.02 -10.17
CA GLU A 81 3.51 -3.24 -10.92
C GLU A 81 4.27 -4.47 -10.40
N VAL A 82 4.20 -4.66 -9.09
CA VAL A 82 4.91 -5.75 -8.40
C VAL A 82 4.02 -6.93 -8.01
N GLY A 83 2.79 -6.97 -8.51
CA GLY A 83 1.89 -8.11 -8.32
C GLY A 83 1.00 -8.04 -7.10
N ILE A 84 1.15 -7.03 -6.24
CA ILE A 84 0.25 -6.79 -5.11
C ILE A 84 -0.45 -5.44 -5.28
N PRO A 85 -1.62 -5.26 -4.61
CA PRO A 85 -2.37 -4.01 -4.74
C PRO A 85 -1.61 -2.79 -4.23
N ALA A 86 -1.62 -1.74 -5.04
CA ALA A 86 -1.11 -0.42 -4.71
C ALA A 86 -2.28 0.52 -4.47
N ILE A 87 -2.35 1.10 -3.27
CA ILE A 87 -3.31 2.15 -2.95
C ILE A 87 -2.65 3.46 -3.40
N LEU A 88 -3.13 4.01 -4.50
CA LEU A 88 -2.51 5.20 -5.09
C LEU A 88 -3.09 6.47 -4.48
N VAL A 89 -2.18 7.39 -4.16
CA VAL A 89 -2.51 8.67 -3.56
C VAL A 89 -1.85 9.80 -4.36
N ASN A 90 -2.33 11.02 -4.15
CA ASN A 90 -1.77 12.19 -4.84
C ASN A 90 -0.46 12.64 -4.21
N ASP A 91 -0.34 12.49 -2.89
CA ASP A 91 0.82 12.95 -2.15
C ASP A 91 1.01 12.08 -0.92
N ILE A 92 2.16 11.48 -0.81
CA ILE A 92 2.52 10.65 0.32
C ILE A 92 3.33 11.43 1.34
#